data_18b34d7deb30896682daf8c7aedadcc4
#
_entry.id   18b34d7deb30896682daf8c7aedadcc4
#
_cell.length_a   1.000
_cell.length_b   1.000
_cell.length_c   1.000
_cell.angle_alpha   90.00
_cell.angle_beta   90.00
_cell.angle_gamma   90.00
#
_symmetry.space_group_name_H-M   'P 1'
#
loop_
_entity.id
_entity.type
_entity.pdbx_description
1 polymer ?
#
loop_
_entity_poly.entity_id
_entity_poly.type
_entity_poly.pdbx_seq_one_letter_code
_entity_poly.pdbx_strand_id
1 'polypeptide(L)'
;MIAYGSLGKLFHLKEFSTELQKQNVQVKLVKDIDFSRGFPSKNISDWVNGDKKFKKLIKDFKPDAIFTDRQTHFALHSIKSGIPTFILLRGHYWQEYFWGMKTLGKNFKTRCIIWLRNRISEKVFRDATGIIPICEYLENVVKEHYPKQNTGVFLEGINSEWWYHAKKMELKHPCVGLVQDANWWGKTKELLVLEDVLQKMPNVNFYWAGDGQYRKQITDKLEKFDNFKWLGRLEYPEKIREFLETVDIYALITGMDLAPLTLKEAQLMEKLVT
;
A
#
# COMPACT_ATOMS: atom_id res chain seq x y z
N MET A 1 -13.04 -11.69 -11.19
CA MET A 1 -13.18 -10.21 -11.06
C MET A 1 -12.12 -9.69 -10.09
N ILE A 2 -11.55 -8.53 -10.36
CA ILE A 2 -10.58 -7.88 -9.46
C ILE A 2 -11.18 -6.57 -8.94
N ALA A 3 -11.21 -6.39 -7.61
CA ALA A 3 -11.68 -5.17 -6.98
C ALA A 3 -10.52 -4.43 -6.29
N TYR A 4 -10.35 -3.15 -6.58
CA TYR A 4 -9.31 -2.31 -5.99
C TYR A 4 -9.88 -1.22 -5.08
N GLY A 5 -9.13 -0.87 -4.06
CA GLY A 5 -9.47 0.20 -3.14
C GLY A 5 -9.22 1.60 -3.72
N SER A 6 -9.78 2.62 -3.08
CA SER A 6 -9.74 4.02 -3.55
C SER A 6 -8.37 4.70 -3.46
N LEU A 7 -7.41 4.13 -2.75
CA LEU A 7 -6.09 4.72 -2.52
C LEU A 7 -5.00 4.01 -3.35
N GLY A 8 -4.89 4.38 -4.61
CA GLY A 8 -3.64 4.56 -5.29
C GLY A 8 -2.81 3.35 -5.74
N LYS A 9 -3.33 2.11 -5.71
CA LYS A 9 -2.58 0.99 -6.31
C LYS A 9 -3.30 0.31 -7.49
N LEU A 10 -4.19 1.05 -8.14
CA LEU A 10 -4.85 0.63 -9.38
C LEU A 10 -3.85 0.15 -10.43
N PHE A 11 -2.71 0.80 -10.49
CA PHE A 11 -1.66 0.59 -11.45
C PHE A 11 -1.16 -0.87 -11.47
N HIS A 12 -0.70 -1.42 -10.35
CA HIS A 12 -0.23 -2.81 -10.28
C HIS A 12 -1.35 -3.82 -10.55
N LEU A 13 -2.57 -3.54 -10.10
CA LEU A 13 -3.71 -4.41 -10.37
C LEU A 13 -4.19 -4.31 -11.82
N LYS A 14 -3.97 -3.17 -12.49
CA LYS A 14 -4.23 -3.04 -13.92
C LYS A 14 -3.26 -3.89 -14.73
N GLU A 15 -1.96 -3.87 -14.41
CA GLU A 15 -0.98 -4.75 -15.06
C GLU A 15 -1.28 -6.22 -14.79
N PHE A 16 -1.54 -6.59 -13.54
CA PHE A 16 -1.95 -7.95 -13.20
C PHE A 16 -3.20 -8.39 -13.99
N SER A 17 -4.20 -7.51 -14.10
CA SER A 17 -5.39 -7.76 -14.92
C SER A 17 -5.05 -7.98 -16.40
N THR A 18 -4.13 -7.19 -16.94
CA THR A 18 -3.69 -7.29 -18.33
C THR A 18 -2.95 -8.60 -18.58
N GLU A 19 -2.07 -9.01 -17.67
CA GLU A 19 -1.34 -10.28 -17.80
C GLU A 19 -2.28 -11.49 -17.71
N LEU A 20 -3.28 -11.45 -16.81
CA LEU A 20 -4.30 -12.49 -16.77
C LEU A 20 -5.12 -12.58 -18.08
N GLN A 21 -5.44 -11.44 -18.68
CA GLN A 21 -6.15 -11.41 -19.99
C GLN A 21 -5.30 -12.05 -21.09
N LYS A 22 -3.98 -11.86 -21.09
CA LYS A 22 -3.06 -12.55 -22.03
C LYS A 22 -3.08 -14.07 -21.85
N GLN A 23 -3.41 -14.54 -20.64
CA GLN A 23 -3.59 -15.97 -20.33
C GLN A 23 -5.03 -16.46 -20.58
N ASN A 24 -5.82 -15.74 -21.39
CA ASN A 24 -7.21 -16.04 -21.71
C ASN A 24 -8.17 -16.05 -20.49
N VAL A 25 -7.83 -15.37 -19.40
CA VAL A 25 -8.71 -15.17 -18.26
C VAL A 25 -9.57 -13.94 -18.48
N GLN A 26 -10.89 -14.08 -18.46
CA GLN A 26 -11.80 -12.93 -18.56
C GLN A 26 -11.78 -12.15 -17.25
N VAL A 27 -11.14 -10.97 -17.26
CA VAL A 27 -10.99 -10.12 -16.08
C VAL A 27 -11.82 -8.85 -16.19
N LYS A 28 -12.55 -8.53 -15.13
CA LYS A 28 -13.17 -7.21 -14.94
C LYS A 28 -12.55 -6.53 -13.73
N LEU A 29 -11.88 -5.41 -13.95
CA LEU A 29 -11.29 -4.57 -12.91
C LEU A 29 -12.31 -3.51 -12.48
N VAL A 30 -12.58 -3.41 -11.17
CA VAL A 30 -13.59 -2.49 -10.62
C VAL A 30 -13.08 -1.79 -9.37
N LYS A 31 -13.54 -0.56 -9.14
CA LYS A 31 -13.29 0.15 -7.90
C LYS A 31 -14.32 -0.25 -6.86
N ASP A 32 -13.87 -0.76 -5.72
CA ASP A 32 -14.71 -1.36 -4.68
C ASP A 32 -15.83 -0.42 -4.18
N ILE A 33 -15.48 0.82 -3.87
CA ILE A 33 -16.40 1.82 -3.31
C ILE A 33 -17.51 2.25 -4.28
N ASP A 34 -17.35 2.05 -5.59
CA ASP A 34 -18.35 2.42 -6.58
C ASP A 34 -19.51 1.42 -6.59
N PHE A 35 -19.26 0.19 -6.16
CA PHE A 35 -20.23 -0.91 -6.19
C PHE A 35 -20.72 -1.35 -4.81
N SER A 36 -19.91 -1.10 -3.76
CA SER A 36 -20.23 -1.64 -2.44
C SER A 36 -19.88 -0.64 -1.34
N ARG A 37 -20.85 -0.37 -0.49
CA ARG A 37 -20.74 0.48 0.70
C ARG A 37 -21.53 -0.15 1.84
N GLY A 38 -21.37 0.39 3.04
CA GLY A 38 -22.11 -0.07 4.21
C GLY A 38 -21.78 0.72 5.47
N PHE A 39 -22.35 0.32 6.59
CA PHE A 39 -22.06 0.89 7.89
C PHE A 39 -20.61 0.52 8.35
N PRO A 40 -19.84 1.45 8.90
CA PRO A 40 -20.11 2.87 9.11
C PRO A 40 -19.75 3.73 7.87
N SER A 41 -20.77 4.29 7.21
CA SER A 41 -20.60 5.31 6.19
C SER A 41 -21.35 6.59 6.61
N LYS A 42 -21.01 7.73 6.00
CA LYS A 42 -21.70 8.99 6.27
C LYS A 42 -23.13 9.00 5.73
N ASN A 43 -23.41 8.19 4.72
CA ASN A 43 -24.70 8.12 4.06
C ASN A 43 -25.50 6.94 4.62
N ILE A 44 -26.61 7.22 5.29
CA ILE A 44 -27.48 6.21 5.91
C ILE A 44 -28.07 5.25 4.87
N SER A 45 -28.35 5.72 3.64
CA SER A 45 -28.86 4.85 2.58
C SER A 45 -27.89 3.72 2.21
N ASP A 46 -26.59 3.92 2.39
CA ASP A 46 -25.56 2.90 2.15
C ASP A 46 -25.68 1.74 3.15
N TRP A 47 -26.27 1.96 4.32
CA TRP A 47 -26.38 0.93 5.35
C TRP A 47 -27.37 -0.16 4.97
N VAL A 48 -28.42 0.22 4.22
CA VAL A 48 -29.50 -0.67 3.80
C VAL A 48 -29.33 -1.13 2.34
N ASN A 49 -28.87 -0.22 1.48
CA ASN A 49 -28.86 -0.41 0.02
C ASN A 49 -27.45 -0.47 -0.58
N GLY A 50 -26.42 -0.51 0.25
CA GLY A 50 -25.03 -0.41 -0.20
C GLY A 50 -24.52 -1.57 -1.06
N ASP A 51 -25.26 -2.67 -1.13
CA ASP A 51 -24.96 -3.85 -1.95
C ASP A 51 -25.73 -3.90 -3.29
N LYS A 52 -26.67 -2.98 -3.55
CA LYS A 52 -27.52 -3.04 -4.77
C LYS A 52 -26.70 -3.03 -6.07
N LYS A 53 -25.69 -2.14 -6.15
CA LYS A 53 -24.81 -2.05 -7.32
C LYS A 53 -23.93 -3.29 -7.46
N PHE A 54 -23.49 -3.85 -6.32
CA PHE A 54 -22.72 -5.07 -6.29
C PHE A 54 -23.55 -6.25 -6.81
N LYS A 55 -24.79 -6.42 -6.34
CA LYS A 55 -25.70 -7.47 -6.82
C LYS A 55 -25.95 -7.39 -8.32
N LYS A 56 -26.12 -6.17 -8.86
CA LYS A 56 -26.23 -5.98 -10.30
C LYS A 56 -24.94 -6.39 -11.01
N LEU A 57 -23.78 -5.94 -10.52
CA LEU A 57 -22.48 -6.24 -11.09
C LEU A 57 -22.23 -7.76 -11.22
N ILE A 58 -22.48 -8.54 -10.15
CA ILE A 58 -22.26 -9.98 -10.17
C ILE A 58 -23.28 -10.72 -11.05
N LYS A 59 -24.52 -10.22 -11.13
CA LYS A 59 -25.54 -10.76 -12.05
C LYS A 59 -25.14 -10.57 -13.52
N ASP A 60 -24.61 -9.39 -13.85
CA ASP A 60 -24.23 -9.02 -15.22
C ASP A 60 -22.92 -9.70 -15.67
N PHE A 61 -21.93 -9.79 -14.80
CA PHE A 61 -20.61 -10.34 -15.13
C PHE A 61 -20.43 -11.81 -14.80
N LYS A 62 -21.18 -12.35 -13.81
CA LYS A 62 -21.13 -13.76 -13.33
C LYS A 62 -19.70 -14.24 -13.08
N PRO A 63 -18.95 -13.65 -12.15
CA PRO A 63 -17.57 -14.01 -11.89
C PRO A 63 -17.48 -15.38 -11.21
N ASP A 64 -16.55 -16.23 -11.64
CA ASP A 64 -16.23 -17.50 -10.98
C ASP A 64 -15.46 -17.29 -9.68
N ALA A 65 -14.68 -16.19 -9.60
CA ALA A 65 -13.93 -15.82 -8.41
C ALA A 65 -13.78 -14.28 -8.32
N ILE A 66 -13.57 -13.79 -7.11
CA ILE A 66 -13.33 -12.39 -6.81
C ILE A 66 -12.03 -12.27 -6.06
N PHE A 67 -11.14 -11.39 -6.55
CA PHE A 67 -9.89 -11.02 -5.91
C PHE A 67 -10.01 -9.56 -5.45
N THR A 68 -9.77 -9.26 -4.19
CA THR A 68 -9.90 -7.91 -3.64
C THR A 68 -8.59 -7.43 -3.02
N ASP A 69 -8.22 -6.20 -3.34
CA ASP A 69 -7.06 -5.49 -2.78
C ASP A 69 -7.29 -5.01 -1.33
N ARG A 70 -8.53 -5.19 -0.83
CA ARG A 70 -8.92 -4.68 0.49
C ARG A 70 -10.01 -5.51 1.13
N GLN A 71 -9.98 -5.59 2.46
CA GLN A 71 -10.98 -6.21 3.32
C GLN A 71 -12.14 -5.25 3.61
N THR A 72 -12.82 -4.78 2.56
CA THR A 72 -13.90 -3.80 2.63
C THR A 72 -15.29 -4.42 2.56
N HIS A 73 -16.32 -3.57 2.49
CA HIS A 73 -17.70 -4.02 2.25
C HIS A 73 -17.84 -4.78 0.93
N PHE A 74 -17.02 -4.47 -0.08
CA PHE A 74 -17.02 -5.21 -1.32
C PHE A 74 -16.66 -6.68 -1.07
N ALA A 75 -15.57 -6.94 -0.35
CA ALA A 75 -15.16 -8.28 0.05
C ALA A 75 -16.24 -8.96 0.90
N LEU A 76 -16.83 -8.24 1.86
CA LEU A 76 -17.92 -8.78 2.69
C LEU A 76 -19.17 -9.20 1.86
N HIS A 77 -19.55 -8.39 0.87
CA HIS A 77 -20.67 -8.71 -0.02
C HIS A 77 -20.33 -9.85 -0.98
N SER A 78 -19.07 -9.92 -1.44
CA SER A 78 -18.57 -11.02 -2.25
C SER A 78 -18.68 -12.36 -1.50
N ILE A 79 -18.21 -12.42 -0.28
CA ILE A 79 -18.31 -13.59 0.60
C ILE A 79 -19.78 -13.98 0.82
N LYS A 80 -20.64 -13.00 1.13
CA LYS A 80 -22.08 -13.24 1.32
C LYS A 80 -22.80 -13.74 0.06
N SER A 81 -22.28 -13.47 -1.12
CA SER A 81 -22.86 -13.96 -2.38
C SER A 81 -22.48 -15.40 -2.70
N GLY A 82 -21.61 -16.02 -1.91
CA GLY A 82 -21.13 -17.39 -2.12
C GLY A 82 -20.06 -17.52 -3.21
N ILE A 83 -19.62 -16.41 -3.80
CA ILE A 83 -18.56 -16.43 -4.82
C ILE A 83 -17.21 -16.58 -4.12
N PRO A 84 -16.33 -17.50 -4.56
CA PRO A 84 -14.97 -17.63 -4.05
C PRO A 84 -14.27 -16.29 -4.00
N THR A 85 -13.86 -15.86 -2.80
CA THR A 85 -13.32 -14.51 -2.56
C THR A 85 -11.95 -14.58 -1.92
N PHE A 86 -10.97 -14.01 -2.58
CA PHE A 86 -9.58 -13.97 -2.16
C PHE A 86 -9.18 -12.52 -1.80
N ILE A 87 -8.50 -12.37 -0.67
CA ILE A 87 -8.11 -11.06 -0.12
C ILE A 87 -6.60 -10.88 -0.28
N LEU A 88 -6.18 -9.93 -1.10
CA LEU A 88 -4.77 -9.53 -1.18
C LEU A 88 -4.40 -8.75 0.09
N LEU A 89 -3.44 -9.25 0.83
CA LEU A 89 -2.93 -8.61 2.04
C LEU A 89 -1.53 -8.02 1.77
N ARG A 90 -1.47 -6.68 1.66
CA ARG A 90 -0.25 -5.95 1.29
C ARG A 90 0.53 -5.39 2.48
N GLY A 91 -0.09 -5.28 3.63
CA GLY A 91 0.52 -4.68 4.81
C GLY A 91 0.13 -5.42 6.07
N HIS A 92 0.84 -5.15 7.14
CA HIS A 92 0.56 -5.73 8.44
C HIS A 92 -0.70 -5.09 9.05
N TYR A 93 -1.88 -5.55 8.60
CA TYR A 93 -3.19 -4.98 8.96
C TYR A 93 -3.35 -4.72 10.46
N TRP A 94 -2.96 -5.66 11.30
CA TRP A 94 -3.10 -5.54 12.77
C TRP A 94 -2.22 -4.44 13.36
N GLN A 95 -1.00 -4.25 12.84
CA GLN A 95 -0.17 -3.10 13.20
C GLN A 95 -0.76 -1.79 12.67
N GLU A 96 -1.26 -1.77 11.45
CA GLU A 96 -1.94 -0.59 10.89
C GLU A 96 -3.16 -0.22 11.74
N TYR A 97 -3.96 -1.21 12.17
CA TYR A 97 -5.10 -0.99 13.08
C TYR A 97 -4.64 -0.43 14.43
N PHE A 98 -3.62 -1.02 15.04
CA PHE A 98 -3.04 -0.53 16.30
C PHE A 98 -2.59 0.93 16.18
N TRP A 99 -1.82 1.27 15.16
CA TRP A 99 -1.37 2.64 14.91
C TRP A 99 -2.53 3.57 14.57
N GLY A 100 -3.50 3.12 13.79
CA GLY A 100 -4.72 3.87 13.51
C GLY A 100 -5.49 4.23 14.78
N MET A 101 -5.66 3.29 15.70
CA MET A 101 -6.28 3.53 17.01
C MET A 101 -5.50 4.53 17.86
N LYS A 102 -4.16 4.43 17.85
CA LYS A 102 -3.27 5.28 18.65
C LYS A 102 -3.17 6.71 18.09
N THR A 103 -3.16 6.89 16.77
CA THR A 103 -2.89 8.19 16.14
C THR A 103 -4.16 8.91 15.69
N LEU A 104 -5.09 8.21 15.03
CA LEU A 104 -6.32 8.77 14.49
C LEU A 104 -7.50 8.63 15.45
N GLY A 105 -7.49 7.61 16.30
CA GLY A 105 -8.53 7.33 17.30
C GLY A 105 -8.53 8.24 18.54
N LYS A 106 -8.03 9.48 18.42
CA LYS A 106 -7.96 10.44 19.52
C LYS A 106 -9.33 10.89 20.02
N ASN A 107 -10.31 11.02 19.13
CA ASN A 107 -11.68 11.30 19.54
C ASN A 107 -12.54 10.03 19.51
N PHE A 108 -13.55 9.99 20.37
CA PHE A 108 -14.42 8.83 20.55
C PHE A 108 -15.11 8.39 19.26
N LYS A 109 -15.65 9.35 18.48
CA LYS A 109 -16.33 9.05 17.21
C LYS A 109 -15.41 8.35 16.20
N THR A 110 -14.21 8.87 16.00
CA THR A 110 -13.23 8.27 15.08
C THR A 110 -12.80 6.90 15.59
N ARG A 111 -12.59 6.75 16.90
CA ARG A 111 -12.24 5.49 17.53
C ARG A 111 -13.31 4.41 17.29
N CYS A 112 -14.60 4.75 17.47
CA CYS A 112 -15.69 3.85 17.17
C CYS A 112 -15.74 3.45 15.69
N ILE A 113 -15.51 4.39 14.77
CA ILE A 113 -15.47 4.10 13.33
C ILE A 113 -14.34 3.14 12.98
N ILE A 114 -13.14 3.36 13.52
CA ILE A 114 -11.98 2.47 13.30
C ILE A 114 -12.30 1.07 13.84
N TRP A 115 -12.84 0.99 15.05
CA TRP A 115 -13.22 -0.28 15.68
C TRP A 115 -14.28 -1.03 14.86
N LEU A 116 -15.33 -0.34 14.39
CA LEU A 116 -16.37 -0.95 13.55
C LEU A 116 -15.81 -1.46 12.21
N ARG A 117 -14.91 -0.72 11.59
CA ARG A 117 -14.22 -1.15 10.36
C ARG A 117 -13.36 -2.38 10.63
N ASN A 118 -12.68 -2.44 11.77
CA ASN A 118 -11.92 -3.61 12.17
C ASN A 118 -12.83 -4.85 12.29
N ARG A 119 -14.02 -4.73 12.87
CA ARG A 119 -14.99 -5.84 12.96
C ARG A 119 -15.40 -6.38 11.60
N ILE A 120 -15.51 -5.50 10.58
CA ILE A 120 -15.78 -5.92 9.20
C ILE A 120 -14.57 -6.66 8.63
N SER A 121 -13.37 -6.11 8.79
CA SER A 121 -12.13 -6.71 8.31
C SER A 121 -11.89 -8.09 8.91
N GLU A 122 -12.07 -8.24 10.22
CA GLU A 122 -11.96 -9.50 10.93
C GLU A 122 -12.94 -10.56 10.38
N LYS A 123 -14.19 -10.14 10.12
CA LYS A 123 -15.17 -11.01 9.49
C LYS A 123 -14.75 -11.43 8.08
N VAL A 124 -14.24 -10.50 7.29
CA VAL A 124 -13.76 -10.76 5.93
C VAL A 124 -12.59 -11.73 5.96
N PHE A 125 -11.59 -11.53 6.82
CA PHE A 125 -10.43 -12.41 6.93
C PHE A 125 -10.83 -13.84 7.35
N ARG A 126 -11.76 -13.96 8.29
CA ARG A 126 -12.22 -15.27 8.77
C ARG A 126 -13.02 -16.03 7.72
N ASP A 127 -13.90 -15.33 6.97
CA ASP A 127 -14.92 -15.96 6.13
C ASP A 127 -14.51 -15.95 4.62
N ALA A 128 -13.37 -15.38 4.25
CA ALA A 128 -12.85 -15.42 2.89
C ALA A 128 -12.47 -16.86 2.48
N THR A 129 -12.48 -17.12 1.18
CA THR A 129 -12.00 -18.39 0.61
C THR A 129 -10.50 -18.57 0.84
N GLY A 130 -9.75 -17.47 0.81
CA GLY A 130 -8.33 -17.44 1.12
C GLY A 130 -7.82 -16.02 1.30
N ILE A 131 -6.72 -15.90 2.04
CA ILE A 131 -5.95 -14.66 2.19
C ILE A 131 -4.64 -14.84 1.42
N ILE A 132 -4.31 -13.86 0.61
CA ILE A 132 -3.16 -13.87 -0.30
C ILE A 132 -2.16 -12.79 0.16
N PRO A 133 -1.24 -13.11 1.07
CA PRO A 133 -0.20 -12.19 1.53
C PRO A 133 0.85 -11.95 0.46
N ILE A 134 1.50 -10.75 0.48
CA ILE A 134 2.56 -10.40 -0.48
C ILE A 134 3.95 -10.95 -0.11
N CYS A 135 4.10 -11.56 1.06
CA CYS A 135 5.35 -12.18 1.50
C CYS A 135 5.08 -13.25 2.57
N GLU A 136 6.07 -14.13 2.78
CA GLU A 136 5.99 -15.22 3.78
C GLU A 136 5.83 -14.71 5.22
N TYR A 137 6.45 -13.58 5.56
CA TYR A 137 6.26 -12.96 6.88
C TYR A 137 4.78 -12.68 7.16
N LEU A 138 4.08 -12.06 6.20
CA LEU A 138 2.64 -11.80 6.34
C LEU A 138 1.81 -13.08 6.32
N GLU A 139 2.24 -14.11 5.60
CA GLU A 139 1.58 -15.41 5.65
C GLU A 139 1.63 -16.00 7.06
N ASN A 140 2.78 -15.94 7.71
CA ASN A 140 2.94 -16.39 9.10
C ASN A 140 2.05 -15.60 10.04
N VAL A 141 2.00 -14.26 9.89
CA VAL A 141 1.10 -13.41 10.68
C VAL A 141 -0.38 -13.79 10.45
N VAL A 142 -0.79 -14.08 9.22
CA VAL A 142 -2.15 -14.57 8.95
C VAL A 142 -2.42 -15.90 9.67
N LYS A 143 -1.49 -16.84 9.61
CA LYS A 143 -1.62 -18.15 10.28
C LYS A 143 -1.67 -18.05 11.81
N GLU A 144 -0.99 -17.06 12.39
CA GLU A 144 -1.09 -16.76 13.83
C GLU A 144 -2.50 -16.30 14.22
N HIS A 145 -3.13 -15.43 13.41
CA HIS A 145 -4.47 -14.91 13.68
C HIS A 145 -5.59 -15.87 13.24
N TYR A 146 -5.38 -16.60 12.14
CA TYR A 146 -6.36 -17.49 11.52
C TYR A 146 -5.69 -18.81 11.09
N PRO A 147 -5.41 -19.73 12.03
CA PRO A 147 -4.62 -20.95 11.74
C PRO A 147 -5.24 -21.89 10.70
N LYS A 148 -6.57 -21.79 10.51
CA LYS A 148 -7.32 -22.65 9.56
C LYS A 148 -7.57 -21.98 8.21
N GLN A 149 -7.07 -20.75 8.02
CA GLN A 149 -7.32 -20.02 6.78
C GLN A 149 -6.42 -20.50 5.65
N ASN A 150 -7.00 -20.65 4.46
CA ASN A 150 -6.22 -20.91 3.26
C ASN A 150 -5.35 -19.69 2.92
N THR A 151 -4.07 -19.92 2.71
CA THR A 151 -3.11 -18.88 2.35
C THR A 151 -2.27 -19.30 1.16
N GLY A 152 -1.74 -18.32 0.44
CA GLY A 152 -0.75 -18.50 -0.62
C GLY A 152 -0.07 -17.18 -0.88
N VAL A 153 1.25 -17.17 -0.93
CA VAL A 153 2.02 -15.94 -1.11
C VAL A 153 1.94 -15.45 -2.55
N PHE A 154 1.58 -14.18 -2.72
CA PHE A 154 1.58 -13.47 -4.00
C PHE A 154 2.72 -12.45 -4.04
N LEU A 155 3.84 -12.81 -4.64
CA LEU A 155 4.96 -11.90 -4.82
C LEU A 155 4.61 -10.85 -5.86
N GLU A 156 4.39 -9.60 -5.42
CA GLU A 156 4.16 -8.50 -6.34
C GLU A 156 5.39 -8.25 -7.21
N GLY A 157 5.18 -8.25 -8.53
CA GLY A 157 6.19 -7.86 -9.51
C GLY A 157 6.12 -6.36 -9.83
N ILE A 158 7.12 -5.89 -10.56
CA ILE A 158 7.13 -4.58 -11.21
C ILE A 158 7.43 -4.75 -12.70
N ASN A 159 6.95 -3.83 -13.51
CA ASN A 159 7.26 -3.85 -14.93
C ASN A 159 8.69 -3.36 -15.17
N SER A 160 9.59 -4.29 -15.54
CA SER A 160 11.01 -3.98 -15.75
C SER A 160 11.27 -3.03 -16.92
N GLU A 161 10.37 -2.98 -17.92
CA GLU A 161 10.50 -2.10 -19.08
C GLU A 161 10.44 -0.61 -18.74
N TRP A 162 9.94 -0.27 -17.54
CA TRP A 162 9.85 1.13 -17.10
C TRP A 162 11.12 1.63 -16.40
N TRP A 163 12.05 0.73 -16.07
CA TRP A 163 13.26 1.01 -15.30
C TRP A 163 14.48 0.85 -16.21
N TYR A 164 14.86 1.95 -16.85
CA TYR A 164 15.99 2.06 -17.78
C TYR A 164 16.78 3.34 -17.50
N HIS A 165 18.01 3.41 -17.99
CA HIS A 165 18.85 4.61 -17.83
C HIS A 165 18.13 5.87 -18.31
N ALA A 166 18.03 6.85 -17.42
CA ALA A 166 17.28 8.08 -17.62
C ALA A 166 18.20 9.31 -17.48
N LYS A 167 17.66 10.48 -17.80
CA LYS A 167 18.31 11.74 -17.51
C LYS A 167 18.51 11.89 -16.00
N LYS A 168 19.74 12.25 -15.58
CA LYS A 168 20.05 12.53 -14.17
C LYS A 168 19.43 13.87 -13.72
N MET A 169 19.02 13.92 -12.46
CA MET A 169 18.65 15.14 -11.77
C MET A 169 19.94 15.88 -11.30
N GLU A 170 19.83 17.18 -11.03
CA GLU A 170 20.92 17.93 -10.43
C GLU A 170 20.92 17.76 -8.90
N LEU A 171 21.72 16.83 -8.40
CA LEU A 171 21.91 16.58 -6.97
C LEU A 171 23.40 16.73 -6.61
N LYS A 172 23.68 17.08 -5.35
CA LYS A 172 25.05 17.10 -4.82
C LYS A 172 25.46 15.70 -4.39
N HIS A 173 26.66 15.28 -4.77
CA HIS A 173 27.24 13.98 -4.43
C HIS A 173 28.36 14.10 -3.38
N PRO A 174 28.67 13.06 -2.62
CA PRO A 174 27.95 11.78 -2.60
C PRO A 174 26.55 11.92 -2.00
N CYS A 175 25.60 11.09 -2.45
CA CYS A 175 24.22 11.23 -1.97
C CYS A 175 23.47 9.90 -1.78
N VAL A 176 22.55 9.95 -0.81
CA VAL A 176 21.61 8.89 -0.49
C VAL A 176 20.20 9.32 -0.81
N GLY A 177 19.45 8.52 -1.55
CA GLY A 177 18.07 8.76 -1.90
C GLY A 177 17.09 7.94 -1.08
N LEU A 178 16.00 8.56 -0.67
CA LEU A 178 14.87 7.93 0.02
C LEU A 178 13.58 8.21 -0.73
N VAL A 179 12.79 7.15 -1.00
CA VAL A 179 11.44 7.28 -1.59
C VAL A 179 10.44 6.67 -0.63
N GLN A 180 9.70 7.51 0.09
CA GLN A 180 8.79 7.07 1.14
C GLN A 180 7.68 8.08 1.41
N ASP A 181 6.41 7.63 1.38
CA ASP A 181 5.26 8.44 1.78
C ASP A 181 5.19 8.66 3.30
N ALA A 182 4.71 9.84 3.71
CA ALA A 182 4.53 10.24 5.11
C ALA A 182 3.05 10.20 5.55
N ASN A 183 2.33 9.15 5.18
CA ASN A 183 0.88 9.00 5.45
C ASN A 183 0.57 8.25 6.75
N TRP A 184 1.50 7.42 7.26
CA TRP A 184 1.35 6.62 8.46
C TRP A 184 2.44 6.94 9.47
N TRP A 185 2.05 7.43 10.66
CA TRP A 185 3.03 7.84 11.66
C TRP A 185 3.96 6.70 12.10
N GLY A 186 3.42 5.50 12.26
CA GLY A 186 4.22 4.33 12.61
C GLY A 186 5.42 4.10 11.70
N LYS A 187 5.24 4.32 10.39
CA LYS A 187 6.28 4.23 9.36
C LYS A 187 7.09 5.52 9.26
N THR A 188 6.41 6.68 9.21
CA THR A 188 7.04 7.98 8.95
C THR A 188 8.02 8.39 10.05
N LYS A 189 7.71 8.08 11.31
CA LYS A 189 8.59 8.41 12.46
C LYS A 189 9.98 7.79 12.36
N GLU A 190 10.12 6.69 11.61
CA GLU A 190 11.38 5.97 11.45
C GLU A 190 12.40 6.79 10.66
N LEU A 191 11.95 7.73 9.79
CA LEU A 191 12.81 8.70 9.15
C LEU A 191 13.57 9.62 10.13
N LEU A 192 13.08 9.75 11.38
CA LEU A 192 13.74 10.58 12.38
C LEU A 192 15.10 10.02 12.84
N VAL A 193 15.40 8.76 12.57
CA VAL A 193 16.74 8.20 12.80
C VAL A 193 17.80 8.90 11.97
N LEU A 194 17.40 9.53 10.85
CA LEU A 194 18.31 10.34 10.03
C LEU A 194 18.91 11.51 10.79
N GLU A 195 18.32 12.01 11.88
CA GLU A 195 18.87 13.09 12.66
C GLU A 195 20.31 12.78 13.13
N ASP A 196 20.51 11.57 13.67
CA ASP A 196 21.84 11.10 14.09
C ASP A 196 22.78 10.82 12.92
N VAL A 197 22.22 10.28 11.82
CA VAL A 197 23.01 9.96 10.62
C VAL A 197 23.52 11.23 9.95
N LEU A 198 22.69 12.25 9.79
CA LEU A 198 23.05 13.54 9.19
C LEU A 198 24.18 14.24 9.94
N GLN A 199 24.13 14.17 11.30
CA GLN A 199 25.20 14.71 12.15
C GLN A 199 26.54 13.98 11.96
N LYS A 200 26.48 12.64 11.83
CA LYS A 200 27.68 11.79 11.71
C LYS A 200 28.27 11.78 10.30
N MET A 201 27.47 12.13 9.29
CA MET A 201 27.85 12.09 7.87
C MET A 201 27.67 13.46 7.18
N PRO A 202 28.30 14.55 7.66
CA PRO A 202 28.06 15.89 7.16
C PRO A 202 28.46 16.09 5.68
N ASN A 203 29.32 15.23 5.15
CA ASN A 203 29.79 15.28 3.76
C ASN A 203 28.94 14.42 2.80
N VAL A 204 27.88 13.77 3.26
CA VAL A 204 26.94 12.97 2.45
C VAL A 204 25.60 13.67 2.41
N ASN A 205 25.06 13.87 1.22
CA ASN A 205 23.77 14.52 1.03
C ASN A 205 22.64 13.50 1.05
N PHE A 206 21.54 13.82 1.71
CA PHE A 206 20.36 12.95 1.82
C PHE A 206 19.15 13.65 1.18
N TYR A 207 18.52 12.95 0.25
CA TYR A 207 17.37 13.45 -0.49
C TYR A 207 16.16 12.60 -0.24
N TRP A 208 15.08 13.19 0.26
CA TRP A 208 13.83 12.51 0.51
C TRP A 208 12.76 12.92 -0.50
N ALA A 209 12.28 11.94 -1.29
CA ALA A 209 11.14 12.05 -2.19
C ALA A 209 9.92 11.39 -1.54
N GLY A 210 8.87 12.17 -1.31
CA GLY A 210 7.63 11.71 -0.70
C GLY A 210 6.84 12.86 -0.08
N ASP A 211 5.60 12.58 0.31
CA ASP A 211 4.72 13.55 0.97
C ASP A 211 3.66 12.82 1.79
N GLY A 212 2.91 13.55 2.60
CA GLY A 212 1.83 13.03 3.41
C GLY A 212 1.51 13.88 4.63
N GLN A 213 0.49 13.48 5.37
CA GLN A 213 0.00 14.26 6.51
C GLN A 213 1.03 14.46 7.64
N TYR A 214 2.06 13.61 7.69
CA TYR A 214 3.14 13.69 8.70
C TYR A 214 4.44 14.28 8.16
N ARG A 215 4.47 14.77 6.90
CA ARG A 215 5.65 15.39 6.29
C ARG A 215 6.26 16.47 7.17
N LYS A 216 5.41 17.40 7.65
CA LYS A 216 5.86 18.54 8.45
C LYS A 216 6.65 18.13 9.69
N GLN A 217 6.27 17.04 10.37
CA GLN A 217 6.98 16.56 11.55
C GLN A 217 8.41 16.06 11.24
N ILE A 218 8.65 15.66 9.98
CA ILE A 218 9.97 15.22 9.52
C ILE A 218 10.77 16.43 9.06
N THR A 219 10.22 17.27 8.19
CA THR A 219 10.93 18.44 7.64
C THR A 219 11.31 19.43 8.73
N ASP A 220 10.44 19.71 9.71
CA ASP A 220 10.75 20.61 10.85
C ASP A 220 11.99 20.16 11.66
N LYS A 221 12.32 18.85 11.62
CA LYS A 221 13.47 18.30 12.34
C LYS A 221 14.71 18.11 11.48
N LEU A 222 14.54 17.74 10.21
CA LEU A 222 15.65 17.34 9.37
C LEU A 222 16.16 18.48 8.46
N GLU A 223 15.32 19.43 8.05
CA GLU A 223 15.74 20.55 7.18
C GLU A 223 16.68 21.58 7.88
N LYS A 224 16.91 21.42 9.18
CA LYS A 224 17.96 22.18 9.88
C LYS A 224 19.39 21.72 9.52
N PHE A 225 19.54 20.57 8.87
CA PHE A 225 20.80 20.02 8.41
C PHE A 225 21.03 20.40 6.95
N ASP A 226 22.15 21.04 6.63
CA ASP A 226 22.49 21.49 5.28
C ASP A 226 22.62 20.35 4.26
N ASN A 227 22.89 19.13 4.76
CA ASN A 227 23.03 17.91 3.98
C ASN A 227 21.74 17.10 3.86
N PHE A 228 20.58 17.66 4.25
CA PHE A 228 19.27 17.06 4.02
C PHE A 228 18.40 17.95 3.13
N LYS A 229 17.71 17.34 2.18
CA LYS A 229 16.76 18.05 1.32
C LYS A 229 15.52 17.21 1.04
N TRP A 230 14.36 17.77 1.35
CA TRP A 230 13.07 17.24 0.90
C TRP A 230 12.76 17.70 -0.52
N LEU A 231 12.42 16.76 -1.41
CA LEU A 231 12.15 17.01 -2.83
C LEU A 231 10.66 17.09 -3.16
N GLY A 232 9.79 16.84 -2.18
CA GLY A 232 8.36 16.72 -2.44
C GLY A 232 7.99 15.34 -3.02
N ARG A 233 6.75 15.25 -3.51
CA ARG A 233 6.29 14.07 -4.24
C ARG A 233 6.78 14.14 -5.67
N LEU A 234 7.55 13.17 -6.09
CA LEU A 234 7.98 13.01 -7.47
C LEU A 234 6.93 12.27 -8.29
N GLU A 235 6.79 12.65 -9.56
CA GLU A 235 5.92 11.99 -10.53
C GLU A 235 6.42 10.57 -10.83
N TYR A 236 5.50 9.62 -10.78
CA TYR A 236 5.78 8.20 -10.97
C TYR A 236 5.31 7.74 -12.37
N PRO A 237 6.08 6.95 -13.09
CA PRO A 237 7.43 6.43 -12.75
C PRO A 237 8.59 7.36 -13.15
N GLU A 238 8.36 8.35 -14.01
CA GLU A 238 9.38 9.11 -14.74
C GLU A 238 10.36 9.82 -13.80
N LYS A 239 9.85 10.62 -12.86
CA LYS A 239 10.71 11.39 -11.94
C LYS A 239 11.33 10.53 -10.85
N ILE A 240 10.69 9.44 -10.46
CA ILE A 240 11.29 8.45 -9.57
C ILE A 240 12.47 7.75 -10.26
N ARG A 241 12.33 7.40 -11.55
CA ARG A 241 13.41 6.81 -12.34
C ARG A 241 14.60 7.78 -12.49
N GLU A 242 14.36 9.06 -12.86
CA GLU A 242 15.41 10.10 -12.93
C GLU A 242 16.12 10.28 -11.56
N PHE A 243 15.37 10.24 -10.47
CA PHE A 243 15.90 10.30 -9.11
C PHE A 243 16.77 9.09 -8.77
N LEU A 244 16.27 7.87 -9.02
CA LEU A 244 17.02 6.64 -8.80
C LEU A 244 18.26 6.57 -9.71
N GLU A 245 18.18 7.04 -10.96
CA GLU A 245 19.37 7.15 -11.85
C GLU A 245 20.46 8.02 -11.24
N THR A 246 20.07 9.04 -10.48
CA THR A 246 20.99 10.06 -9.97
C THR A 246 21.66 9.67 -8.66
N VAL A 247 20.93 9.10 -7.72
CA VAL A 247 21.45 8.81 -6.38
C VAL A 247 22.54 7.73 -6.41
N ASP A 248 23.51 7.82 -5.49
CA ASP A 248 24.58 6.83 -5.37
C ASP A 248 24.11 5.60 -4.62
N ILE A 249 23.32 5.80 -3.57
CA ILE A 249 22.73 4.75 -2.73
C ILE A 249 21.25 5.03 -2.56
N TYR A 250 20.43 3.98 -2.63
CA TYR A 250 19.02 4.03 -2.22
C TYR A 250 18.88 3.47 -0.81
N ALA A 251 18.26 4.22 0.08
CA ALA A 251 17.96 3.78 1.44
C ALA A 251 16.45 3.72 1.69
N LEU A 252 16.00 2.65 2.35
CA LEU A 252 14.62 2.50 2.81
C LEU A 252 14.58 2.31 4.32
N ILE A 253 14.25 3.37 5.04
CA ILE A 253 14.24 3.40 6.50
C ILE A 253 12.84 3.10 7.01
N THR A 254 12.48 1.83 7.09
CA THR A 254 11.18 1.41 7.64
C THR A 254 11.15 -0.06 8.03
N GLY A 255 10.68 -0.35 9.24
CA GLY A 255 10.34 -1.69 9.70
C GLY A 255 8.91 -2.12 9.38
N MET A 256 8.12 -1.26 8.72
CA MET A 256 6.72 -1.55 8.36
C MET A 256 6.51 -1.92 6.90
N ASP A 257 7.48 -1.70 6.02
CA ASP A 257 7.41 -2.17 4.63
C ASP A 257 7.88 -3.61 4.53
N LEU A 258 7.03 -4.47 4.02
CA LEU A 258 7.24 -5.92 4.05
C LEU A 258 7.67 -6.50 2.70
N ALA A 259 7.31 -5.83 1.61
CA ALA A 259 7.76 -6.15 0.25
C ALA A 259 7.77 -4.85 -0.57
N PRO A 260 8.69 -3.90 -0.28
CA PRO A 260 8.67 -2.58 -0.90
C PRO A 260 9.02 -2.65 -2.37
N LEU A 261 8.13 -2.15 -3.23
CA LEU A 261 8.37 -2.10 -4.66
C LEU A 261 9.50 -1.14 -5.01
N THR A 262 9.65 -0.04 -4.27
CA THR A 262 10.73 0.94 -4.47
C THR A 262 12.12 0.35 -4.32
N LEU A 263 12.28 -0.70 -3.49
CA LEU A 263 13.55 -1.41 -3.39
C LEU A 263 13.86 -2.20 -4.68
N LYS A 264 12.84 -2.86 -5.25
CA LYS A 264 12.96 -3.56 -6.54
C LYS A 264 13.24 -2.59 -7.69
N GLU A 265 12.59 -1.41 -7.66
CA GLU A 265 12.82 -0.33 -8.60
C GLU A 265 14.27 0.17 -8.55
N ALA A 266 14.79 0.39 -7.35
CA ALA A 266 16.19 0.79 -7.15
C ALA A 266 17.17 -0.29 -7.63
N GLN A 267 16.88 -1.58 -7.38
CA GLN A 267 17.69 -2.69 -7.86
C GLN A 267 17.69 -2.79 -9.40
N LEU A 268 16.53 -2.57 -10.06
CA LEU A 268 16.47 -2.52 -11.53
C LEU A 268 17.24 -1.33 -12.10
N MET A 269 17.38 -0.26 -11.35
CA MET A 269 18.22 0.90 -11.68
C MET A 269 19.68 0.73 -11.22
N GLU A 270 20.09 -0.52 -10.89
CA GLU A 270 21.45 -0.90 -10.50
C GLU A 270 22.01 -0.10 -9.29
N LYS A 271 21.13 0.33 -8.38
CA LYS A 271 21.54 1.06 -7.18
C LYS A 271 21.94 0.12 -6.05
N LEU A 272 22.97 0.53 -5.30
CA LEU A 272 23.20 -0.04 -3.98
C LEU A 272 22.01 0.27 -3.09
N VAL A 273 21.52 -0.74 -2.39
CA VAL A 273 20.34 -0.62 -1.52
C VAL A 273 20.69 -0.95 -0.08
N THR A 274 20.11 -0.19 0.87
CA THR A 274 20.31 -0.38 2.30
C THR A 274 19.02 -0.14 3.08
#